data_5a07bef5612b1d1e987ec1a9191e840e
#
_entry.id   5a07bef5612b1d1e987ec1a9191e840e
#
_cell.length_a   1.000
_cell.length_b   1.000
_cell.length_c   1.000
_cell.angle_alpha   90.00
_cell.angle_beta   90.00
_cell.angle_gamma   90.00
#
_symmetry.space_group_name_H-M   'P 1'
#
loop_
_entity.id
_entity.type
_entity.pdbx_description
1 polymer ?
#
loop_
_entity_poly.entity_id
_entity_poly.type
_entity_poly.pdbx_seq_one_letter_code
_entity_poly.pdbx_strand_id
1 'polypeptide(L)'
;MTANARPNLIFIVADDLGFADLGCYGGREAAFGPVSPVLDGLAANGLKLTQGYSNSPVCSPTRFAMITGRWQYRLRGAADEPINSKSRGSSTLGLPPEHPTLPSLLKASGYRTALIGKWHLGYPPHFSPLKSGYDEFFGPMSGGVDYFSHCSSTGQHDLYVGEEEQQSEGYLTDLLSQRACEWVKRRNSDGSDQPFFLSLHYTAPHWPWETRDDAAIVDDVRANLFHLHGGNIHTYRRMI
;
A
#
# COMPACT_ATOMS: atom_id res chain seq x y z
N MET A 1 24.49 15.49 -26.49
CA MET A 1 23.60 14.37 -26.07
C MET A 1 23.49 14.45 -24.58
N THR A 2 22.37 14.90 -24.08
CA THR A 2 22.10 14.94 -22.62
C THR A 2 22.19 13.50 -22.10
N ALA A 3 22.99 13.29 -21.08
CA ALA A 3 23.04 12.00 -20.37
C ALA A 3 21.60 11.52 -20.15
N ASN A 4 21.32 10.25 -20.46
CA ASN A 4 20.01 9.64 -20.32
C ASN A 4 19.57 9.77 -18.86
N ALA A 5 18.81 10.81 -18.55
CA ALA A 5 18.34 11.05 -17.19
C ALA A 5 17.46 9.84 -16.81
N ARG A 6 17.81 9.15 -15.73
CA ARG A 6 17.02 8.02 -15.22
C ARG A 6 15.66 8.54 -14.76
N PRO A 7 14.55 7.88 -15.15
CA PRO A 7 13.21 8.36 -14.80
C PRO A 7 12.93 8.21 -13.31
N ASN A 8 12.11 9.10 -12.76
CA ASN A 8 11.44 8.86 -11.49
C ASN A 8 10.38 7.77 -11.66
N LEU A 9 10.23 6.94 -10.65
CA LEU A 9 9.30 5.81 -10.65
C LEU A 9 8.30 5.96 -9.50
N ILE A 10 7.01 5.89 -9.84
CA ILE A 10 5.93 5.83 -8.85
C ILE A 10 5.15 4.54 -9.11
N PHE A 11 5.11 3.67 -8.10
CA PHE A 11 4.41 2.41 -8.12
C PHE A 11 3.22 2.47 -7.18
N ILE A 12 2.00 2.54 -7.74
CA ILE A 12 0.76 2.67 -6.97
C ILE A 12 0.07 1.33 -6.89
N VAL A 13 -0.30 0.92 -5.67
CA VAL A 13 -1.04 -0.31 -5.38
C VAL A 13 -2.34 0.05 -4.68
N ALA A 14 -3.46 -0.43 -5.22
CA ALA A 14 -4.75 -0.46 -4.55
C ALA A 14 -4.97 -1.88 -3.99
N ASP A 15 -5.43 -1.98 -2.74
CA ASP A 15 -5.59 -3.26 -2.05
C ASP A 15 -7.03 -3.75 -2.16
N ASP A 16 -7.21 -5.00 -2.61
CA ASP A 16 -8.52 -5.63 -2.84
C ASP A 16 -9.39 -4.94 -3.90
N LEU A 17 -8.78 -4.22 -4.84
CA LEU A 17 -9.49 -3.63 -5.97
C LEU A 17 -9.76 -4.68 -7.05
N GLY A 18 -11.01 -4.90 -7.36
CA GLY A 18 -11.43 -5.85 -8.40
C GLY A 18 -11.15 -5.34 -9.80
N PHE A 19 -10.73 -6.24 -10.70
CA PHE A 19 -10.49 -5.94 -12.12
C PHE A 19 -11.68 -5.22 -12.78
N ALA A 20 -12.90 -5.71 -12.55
CA ALA A 20 -14.12 -5.16 -13.14
C ALA A 20 -14.62 -3.86 -12.45
N ASP A 21 -13.94 -3.35 -11.45
CA ASP A 21 -14.39 -2.17 -10.72
C ASP A 21 -13.85 -0.85 -11.32
N LEU A 22 -12.87 -0.93 -12.23
CA LEU A 22 -12.36 0.20 -12.99
C LEU A 22 -13.04 0.34 -14.35
N GLY A 23 -13.39 1.56 -14.76
CA GLY A 23 -14.04 1.85 -16.03
C GLY A 23 -13.23 1.38 -17.22
N CYS A 24 -11.92 1.60 -17.21
CA CYS A 24 -11.02 1.19 -18.31
C CYS A 24 -10.96 -0.32 -18.56
N TYR A 25 -11.42 -1.15 -17.62
CA TYR A 25 -11.51 -2.61 -17.76
C TYR A 25 -12.95 -3.11 -17.99
N GLY A 26 -13.86 -2.25 -18.38
CA GLY A 26 -15.26 -2.60 -18.65
C GLY A 26 -16.10 -2.65 -17.38
N GLY A 27 -15.74 -1.85 -16.39
CA GLY A 27 -16.29 -1.81 -15.05
C GLY A 27 -17.80 -1.66 -14.92
N ARG A 28 -18.26 -1.46 -13.70
CA ARG A 28 -19.69 -1.41 -13.35
C ARG A 28 -20.36 -0.06 -13.67
N GLU A 29 -19.78 0.73 -14.59
CA GLU A 29 -20.27 2.06 -14.93
C GLU A 29 -21.71 2.08 -15.42
N ALA A 30 -22.14 1.05 -16.15
CA ALA A 30 -23.53 0.95 -16.61
C ALA A 30 -24.54 0.96 -15.44
N ALA A 31 -24.16 0.43 -14.27
CA ALA A 31 -25.01 0.37 -13.10
C ALA A 31 -24.83 1.58 -12.15
N PHE A 32 -23.65 2.21 -12.18
CA PHE A 32 -23.26 3.14 -11.11
C PHE A 32 -22.64 4.45 -11.57
N GLY A 33 -22.44 4.66 -12.88
CA GLY A 33 -21.71 5.80 -13.43
C GLY A 33 -20.20 5.71 -13.23
N PRO A 34 -19.44 6.75 -13.64
CA PRO A 34 -17.99 6.74 -13.58
C PRO A 34 -17.48 6.53 -12.14
N VAL A 35 -16.65 5.50 -11.95
CA VAL A 35 -16.06 5.16 -10.65
C VAL A 35 -14.59 5.62 -10.59
N SER A 36 -13.85 5.51 -11.68
CA SER A 36 -12.40 5.70 -11.73
C SER A 36 -11.94 6.66 -12.85
N PRO A 37 -12.50 7.87 -13.01
CA PRO A 37 -12.25 8.72 -14.18
C PRO A 37 -10.78 9.12 -14.31
N VAL A 38 -10.04 9.28 -13.21
CA VAL A 38 -8.60 9.62 -13.24
C VAL A 38 -7.77 8.43 -13.71
N LEU A 39 -8.05 7.23 -13.20
CA LEU A 39 -7.35 6.00 -13.60
C LEU A 39 -7.68 5.63 -15.05
N ASP A 40 -8.92 5.85 -15.49
CA ASP A 40 -9.35 5.66 -16.87
C ASP A 40 -8.61 6.61 -17.82
N GLY A 41 -8.40 7.86 -17.39
CA GLY A 41 -7.58 8.83 -18.10
C GLY A 41 -6.12 8.40 -18.21
N LEU A 42 -5.53 7.85 -17.13
CA LEU A 42 -4.18 7.29 -17.17
C LEU A 42 -4.09 6.10 -18.12
N ALA A 43 -5.07 5.21 -18.10
CA ALA A 43 -5.12 4.05 -19.00
C ALA A 43 -5.25 4.46 -20.47
N ALA A 44 -6.00 5.51 -20.76
CA ALA A 44 -6.19 6.04 -22.11
C ALA A 44 -4.91 6.68 -22.70
N ASN A 45 -4.07 7.27 -21.82
CA ASN A 45 -2.84 7.95 -22.23
C ASN A 45 -1.56 7.12 -22.00
N GLY A 46 -1.69 5.93 -21.45
CA GLY A 46 -0.59 5.05 -21.11
C GLY A 46 -0.72 3.65 -21.72
N LEU A 47 -0.16 2.66 -21.02
CA LEU A 47 -0.25 1.26 -21.37
C LEU A 47 -1.21 0.53 -20.45
N LYS A 48 -2.27 -0.05 -20.99
CA LYS A 48 -3.21 -0.89 -20.24
C LYS A 48 -2.87 -2.38 -20.43
N LEU A 49 -2.61 -3.07 -19.33
CA LEU A 49 -2.32 -4.50 -19.31
C LEU A 49 -3.62 -5.28 -19.11
N THR A 50 -4.08 -6.01 -20.11
CA THR A 50 -5.33 -6.78 -20.06
C THR A 50 -5.16 -8.17 -19.45
N GLN A 51 -3.92 -8.62 -19.26
CA GLN A 51 -3.55 -9.93 -18.70
C GLN A 51 -2.50 -9.79 -17.60
N GLY A 52 -2.59 -8.72 -16.80
CA GLY A 52 -1.75 -8.51 -15.63
C GLY A 52 -2.35 -9.23 -14.42
N TYR A 53 -1.66 -10.24 -13.89
CA TYR A 53 -2.13 -11.03 -12.76
C TYR A 53 -1.18 -10.90 -11.57
N SER A 54 -1.74 -10.79 -10.36
CA SER A 54 -0.98 -11.05 -9.15
C SER A 54 -0.73 -12.56 -9.00
N ASN A 55 0.34 -12.92 -8.29
CA ASN A 55 0.68 -14.33 -8.04
C ASN A 55 -0.21 -15.01 -7.00
N SER A 56 -0.97 -14.23 -6.22
CA SER A 56 -1.87 -14.72 -5.17
C SER A 56 -3.07 -13.81 -5.03
N PRO A 57 -4.23 -14.33 -4.63
CA PRO A 57 -5.39 -13.50 -4.27
C PRO A 57 -5.29 -12.92 -2.85
N VAL A 58 -4.21 -13.19 -2.12
CA VAL A 58 -4.01 -12.78 -0.72
C VAL A 58 -2.91 -11.74 -0.62
N CYS A 59 -3.09 -10.76 0.27
CA CYS A 59 -2.25 -9.56 0.38
C CYS A 59 -0.76 -9.85 0.60
N SER A 60 -0.37 -10.50 1.72
CA SER A 60 1.05 -10.68 2.04
C SER A 60 1.80 -11.55 1.03
N PRO A 61 1.29 -12.69 0.54
CA PRO A 61 1.99 -13.45 -0.50
C PRO A 61 2.13 -12.68 -1.81
N THR A 62 1.14 -11.88 -2.19
CA THR A 62 1.25 -10.98 -3.35
C THR A 62 2.37 -9.95 -3.13
N ARG A 63 2.42 -9.33 -1.95
CA ARG A 63 3.44 -8.32 -1.62
C ARG A 63 4.83 -8.91 -1.55
N PHE A 64 5.00 -10.14 -1.04
CA PHE A 64 6.27 -10.87 -1.13
C PHE A 64 6.75 -11.00 -2.57
N ALA A 65 5.90 -11.50 -3.46
CA ALA A 65 6.29 -11.69 -4.85
C ALA A 65 6.50 -10.35 -5.58
N MET A 66 5.65 -9.37 -5.34
CA MET A 66 5.71 -8.05 -5.94
C MET A 66 7.04 -7.35 -5.65
N ILE A 67 7.52 -7.41 -4.40
CA ILE A 67 8.73 -6.71 -3.99
C ILE A 67 10.01 -7.49 -4.29
N THR A 68 9.94 -8.84 -4.34
CA THR A 68 11.12 -9.71 -4.54
C THR A 68 11.26 -10.25 -5.95
N GLY A 69 10.20 -10.18 -6.78
CA GLY A 69 10.15 -10.83 -8.08
C GLY A 69 10.14 -12.37 -8.01
N ARG A 70 9.80 -12.94 -6.86
CA ARG A 70 9.81 -14.40 -6.63
C ARG A 70 8.48 -14.88 -6.09
N TRP A 71 8.12 -16.12 -6.39
CA TRP A 71 7.00 -16.78 -5.74
C TRP A 71 7.21 -16.86 -4.23
N GLN A 72 6.20 -16.47 -3.45
CA GLN A 72 6.28 -16.35 -1.98
C GLN A 72 6.71 -17.65 -1.27
N TYR A 73 6.26 -18.82 -1.72
CA TYR A 73 6.64 -20.10 -1.10
C TYR A 73 8.08 -20.51 -1.37
N ARG A 74 8.84 -19.73 -2.13
CA ARG A 74 10.30 -19.83 -2.24
C ARG A 74 11.02 -18.93 -1.25
N LEU A 75 10.28 -18.18 -0.46
CA LEU A 75 10.79 -17.20 0.48
C LEU A 75 10.53 -17.67 1.90
N ARG A 76 11.58 -17.65 2.71
CA ARG A 76 11.43 -17.90 4.13
C ARG A 76 10.53 -16.84 4.76
N GLY A 77 9.67 -17.22 5.70
CA GLY A 77 8.74 -16.31 6.37
C GLY A 77 7.42 -16.06 5.64
N ALA A 78 7.26 -16.58 4.41
CA ALA A 78 6.03 -16.46 3.63
C ALA A 78 5.07 -17.64 3.79
N ALA A 79 5.41 -18.63 4.61
CA ALA A 79 4.62 -19.86 4.77
C ALA A 79 3.30 -19.65 5.52
N ASP A 80 3.22 -18.62 6.37
CA ASP A 80 1.99 -18.27 7.08
C ASP A 80 1.25 -17.20 6.29
N GLU A 81 0.23 -17.61 5.59
CA GLU A 81 -0.57 -16.79 4.70
C GLU A 81 -1.99 -16.59 5.24
N PRO A 82 -2.43 -15.33 5.38
CA PRO A 82 -1.64 -14.09 5.38
C PRO A 82 -0.89 -13.87 6.71
N ILE A 83 0.24 -13.15 6.66
CA ILE A 83 0.87 -12.62 7.87
C ILE A 83 -0.15 -11.72 8.57
N ASN A 84 -0.47 -12.01 9.81
CA ASN A 84 -1.48 -11.26 10.57
C ASN A 84 -0.85 -10.47 11.72
N SER A 85 -1.63 -9.60 12.36
CA SER A 85 -1.15 -8.71 13.44
C SER A 85 -0.61 -9.46 14.67
N LYS A 86 -0.97 -10.75 14.85
CA LYS A 86 -0.40 -11.60 15.91
C LYS A 86 1.06 -11.97 15.67
N SER A 87 1.57 -11.72 14.44
CA SER A 87 3.00 -11.89 14.12
C SER A 87 3.88 -10.73 14.62
N ARG A 88 3.28 -9.68 15.21
CA ARG A 88 4.03 -8.60 15.85
C ARG A 88 4.99 -9.17 16.89
N GLY A 89 6.28 -8.81 16.79
CA GLY A 89 7.34 -9.36 17.63
C GLY A 89 7.93 -10.72 17.16
N SER A 90 7.38 -11.34 16.11
CA SER A 90 7.98 -12.55 15.53
C SER A 90 9.32 -12.23 14.89
N SER A 91 10.31 -13.11 15.12
CA SER A 91 11.62 -13.06 14.46
C SER A 91 11.70 -13.95 13.22
N THR A 92 10.61 -14.63 12.87
CA THR A 92 10.57 -15.61 11.77
C THR A 92 9.50 -15.33 10.71
N LEU A 93 8.45 -14.56 11.06
CA LEU A 93 7.33 -14.27 10.17
C LEU A 93 7.47 -12.88 9.56
N GLY A 94 8.04 -12.82 8.37
CA GLY A 94 8.25 -11.59 7.63
C GLY A 94 9.20 -11.77 6.46
N LEU A 95 9.44 -10.70 5.72
CA LEU A 95 10.40 -10.68 4.62
C LEU A 95 11.83 -10.59 5.19
N PRO A 96 12.67 -11.62 5.02
CA PRO A 96 14.04 -11.58 5.52
C PRO A 96 14.83 -10.43 4.91
N PRO A 97 15.52 -9.60 5.73
CA PRO A 97 16.25 -8.42 5.25
C PRO A 97 17.36 -8.71 4.24
N GLU A 98 17.89 -9.94 4.24
CA GLU A 98 18.93 -10.40 3.31
C GLU A 98 18.41 -10.67 1.89
N HIS A 99 17.08 -10.74 1.69
CA HIS A 99 16.52 -10.95 0.35
C HIS A 99 16.64 -9.68 -0.49
N PRO A 100 17.18 -9.77 -1.71
CA PRO A 100 17.12 -8.65 -2.66
C PRO A 100 15.67 -8.30 -2.98
N THR A 101 15.38 -7.01 -2.96
CA THR A 101 14.06 -6.45 -3.27
C THR A 101 14.16 -5.40 -4.35
N LEU A 102 13.06 -5.09 -5.02
CA LEU A 102 13.01 -4.00 -6.00
C LEU A 102 13.56 -2.68 -5.43
N PRO A 103 13.11 -2.20 -4.25
CA PRO A 103 13.69 -0.98 -3.68
C PRO A 103 15.18 -1.11 -3.34
N SER A 104 15.67 -2.26 -2.85
CA SER A 104 17.10 -2.43 -2.56
C SER A 104 17.96 -2.37 -3.82
N LEU A 105 17.51 -2.94 -4.93
CA LEU A 105 18.20 -2.88 -6.23
C LEU A 105 18.18 -1.47 -6.82
N LEU A 106 17.05 -0.77 -6.73
CA LEU A 106 16.96 0.63 -7.17
C LEU A 106 17.82 1.55 -6.31
N LYS A 107 17.83 1.36 -5.00
CA LYS A 107 18.72 2.09 -4.07
C LYS A 107 20.19 1.87 -4.43
N ALA A 108 20.61 0.62 -4.68
CA ALA A 108 21.96 0.29 -5.13
C ALA A 108 22.30 0.93 -6.50
N SER A 109 21.27 1.20 -7.32
CA SER A 109 21.39 1.93 -8.59
C SER A 109 21.32 3.45 -8.43
N GLY A 110 21.32 3.97 -7.20
CA GLY A 110 21.36 5.40 -6.88
C GLY A 110 19.99 6.08 -6.85
N TYR A 111 18.89 5.35 -6.73
CA TYR A 111 17.58 5.93 -6.47
C TYR A 111 17.39 6.26 -4.99
N ARG A 112 16.67 7.32 -4.70
CA ARG A 112 16.00 7.50 -3.41
C ARG A 112 14.74 6.67 -3.37
N THR A 113 14.46 6.02 -2.23
CA THR A 113 13.37 5.06 -2.15
C THR A 113 12.45 5.37 -0.97
N ALA A 114 11.14 5.32 -1.19
CA ALA A 114 10.17 5.45 -0.11
C ALA A 114 9.01 4.48 -0.29
N LEU A 115 8.49 3.98 0.84
CA LEU A 115 7.21 3.32 0.93
C LEU A 115 6.25 4.21 1.71
N ILE A 116 5.14 4.59 1.09
CA ILE A 116 4.04 5.27 1.75
C ILE A 116 2.80 4.39 1.60
N GLY A 117 2.28 3.89 2.72
CA GLY A 117 1.15 2.97 2.77
C GLY A 117 1.48 1.60 3.37
N LYS A 118 0.62 0.63 3.08
CA LYS A 118 0.63 -0.71 3.67
C LYS A 118 1.91 -1.50 3.36
N TRP A 119 2.55 -2.02 4.41
CA TRP A 119 3.71 -2.92 4.32
C TRP A 119 3.30 -4.40 4.21
N HIS A 120 2.77 -4.96 5.25
CA HIS A 120 2.24 -6.33 5.38
C HIS A 120 3.26 -7.45 5.10
N LEU A 121 4.53 -7.21 5.42
CA LEU A 121 5.61 -8.19 5.25
C LEU A 121 6.42 -8.41 6.54
N GLY A 122 5.76 -8.28 7.69
CA GLY A 122 6.31 -8.44 9.03
C GLY A 122 6.46 -7.11 9.78
N TYR A 123 7.05 -7.17 10.98
CA TYR A 123 7.12 -6.04 11.91
C TYR A 123 8.54 -5.73 12.37
N PRO A 124 8.80 -4.48 12.79
CA PRO A 124 10.01 -4.15 13.53
C PRO A 124 10.12 -5.01 14.81
N PRO A 125 11.32 -5.23 15.30
CA PRO A 125 12.60 -4.77 14.77
C PRO A 125 13.17 -5.66 13.65
N HIS A 126 12.52 -6.79 13.33
CA HIS A 126 13.09 -7.80 12.43
C HIS A 126 12.80 -7.53 10.96
N PHE A 127 11.58 -7.11 10.62
CA PHE A 127 11.04 -7.07 9.25
C PHE A 127 10.45 -5.69 8.91
N SER A 128 11.27 -4.68 8.92
CA SER A 128 10.82 -3.33 8.59
C SER A 128 11.04 -3.00 7.10
N PRO A 129 10.25 -2.09 6.51
CA PRO A 129 10.51 -1.58 5.17
C PRO A 129 11.92 -1.01 5.00
N LEU A 130 12.45 -0.34 6.04
CA LEU A 130 13.80 0.25 6.00
C LEU A 130 14.90 -0.81 5.85
N LYS A 131 14.66 -2.03 6.34
CA LYS A 131 15.57 -3.18 6.17
C LYS A 131 15.44 -3.86 4.81
N SER A 132 14.39 -3.53 4.08
CA SER A 132 14.11 -4.10 2.76
C SER A 132 14.42 -3.14 1.61
N GLY A 133 15.24 -2.09 1.87
CA GLY A 133 15.77 -1.19 0.85
C GLY A 133 15.06 0.15 0.69
N TYR A 134 14.04 0.45 1.48
CA TYR A 134 13.47 1.78 1.53
C TYR A 134 14.28 2.71 2.44
N ASP A 135 14.42 3.98 2.02
CA ASP A 135 15.05 5.04 2.83
C ASP A 135 14.05 5.65 3.82
N GLU A 136 12.78 5.75 3.40
CA GLU A 136 11.69 6.35 4.19
C GLU A 136 10.46 5.45 4.18
N PHE A 137 9.74 5.43 5.29
CA PHE A 137 8.48 4.72 5.44
C PHE A 137 7.44 5.54 6.19
N PHE A 138 6.20 5.52 5.72
CA PHE A 138 5.02 6.00 6.43
C PHE A 138 3.82 5.11 6.09
N GLY A 139 3.19 4.50 7.09
CA GLY A 139 1.99 3.68 6.86
C GLY A 139 1.79 2.56 7.88
N PRO A 140 0.76 1.71 7.68
CA PRO A 140 0.51 0.56 8.53
C PRO A 140 1.45 -0.61 8.21
N MET A 141 1.85 -1.34 9.25
CA MET A 141 2.63 -2.58 9.13
C MET A 141 1.73 -3.79 8.88
N SER A 142 0.48 -3.78 9.34
CA SER A 142 -0.46 -4.89 9.23
C SER A 142 -1.16 -4.98 7.87
N GLY A 143 -1.99 -6.02 7.74
CA GLY A 143 -2.79 -6.29 6.55
C GLY A 143 -4.00 -5.40 6.37
N GLY A 144 -4.53 -4.82 7.42
CA GLY A 144 -5.66 -3.90 7.38
C GLY A 144 -5.81 -3.18 8.71
N VAL A 145 -6.25 -1.95 8.62
CA VAL A 145 -6.52 -1.09 9.76
C VAL A 145 -7.81 -0.32 9.50
N ASP A 146 -8.46 0.09 10.57
CA ASP A 146 -9.51 1.09 10.52
C ASP A 146 -8.95 2.42 9.98
N TYR A 147 -9.71 3.09 9.10
CA TYR A 147 -9.21 4.24 8.34
C TYR A 147 -9.06 5.54 9.14
N PHE A 148 -9.62 5.59 10.37
CA PHE A 148 -9.56 6.78 11.22
C PHE A 148 -8.77 6.53 12.52
N SER A 149 -9.05 5.42 13.20
CA SER A 149 -8.31 5.07 14.41
C SER A 149 -6.93 4.50 14.13
N HIS A 150 -6.68 4.06 12.87
CA HIS A 150 -5.47 3.39 12.43
C HIS A 150 -5.13 2.15 13.28
N CYS A 151 -6.15 1.53 13.88
CA CYS A 151 -5.99 0.32 14.68
C CYS A 151 -6.17 -0.93 13.81
N SER A 152 -5.33 -1.93 14.04
CA SER A 152 -5.45 -3.25 13.44
C SER A 152 -6.62 -4.05 14.03
N SER A 153 -6.91 -5.23 13.48
CA SER A 153 -7.97 -6.15 13.97
C SER A 153 -7.77 -6.61 15.41
N THR A 154 -6.61 -6.40 16.00
CA THR A 154 -6.36 -6.65 17.43
C THR A 154 -6.65 -5.45 18.33
N GLY A 155 -7.13 -4.34 17.77
CA GLY A 155 -7.35 -3.09 18.48
C GLY A 155 -6.06 -2.30 18.79
N GLN A 156 -4.91 -2.79 18.35
CA GLN A 156 -3.64 -2.09 18.53
C GLN A 156 -3.45 -1.08 17.41
N HIS A 157 -2.97 0.10 17.78
CA HIS A 157 -2.58 1.13 16.84
C HIS A 157 -1.46 0.63 15.91
N ASP A 158 -1.50 1.00 14.63
CA ASP A 158 -0.63 0.45 13.60
C ASP A 158 -0.34 1.45 12.48
N LEU A 159 0.06 2.66 12.86
CA LEU A 159 0.57 3.66 11.93
C LEU A 159 1.98 4.06 12.36
N TYR A 160 2.92 4.06 11.40
CA TYR A 160 4.34 4.23 11.66
C TYR A 160 4.97 5.32 10.80
N VAL A 161 6.00 5.95 11.34
CA VAL A 161 7.01 6.71 10.59
C VAL A 161 8.35 6.00 10.82
N GLY A 162 8.92 5.46 9.77
CA GLY A 162 10.09 4.58 9.91
C GLY A 162 9.75 3.33 10.71
N GLU A 163 10.37 3.14 11.86
CA GLU A 163 10.12 2.00 12.76
C GLU A 163 9.37 2.39 14.04
N GLU A 164 8.99 3.68 14.17
CA GLU A 164 8.31 4.23 15.34
C GLU A 164 6.82 4.42 15.09
N GLU A 165 5.99 4.00 16.05
CA GLU A 165 4.56 4.28 16.01
C GLU A 165 4.28 5.78 16.13
N GLN A 166 3.41 6.30 15.27
CA GLN A 166 3.00 7.70 15.29
C GLN A 166 1.49 7.83 15.28
N GLN A 167 0.94 8.54 16.25
CA GLN A 167 -0.46 8.95 16.25
C GLN A 167 -0.66 10.04 15.19
N SER A 168 -1.72 9.89 14.41
CA SER A 168 -2.17 10.89 13.44
C SER A 168 -3.69 10.92 13.44
N GLU A 169 -4.27 12.07 13.16
CA GLU A 169 -5.71 12.22 13.01
C GLU A 169 -6.06 12.35 11.54
N GLY A 170 -7.17 11.76 11.12
CA GLY A 170 -7.72 11.89 9.78
C GLY A 170 -7.91 10.57 9.04
N TYR A 171 -8.51 10.67 7.87
CA TYR A 171 -8.78 9.52 7.00
C TYR A 171 -7.48 9.02 6.35
N LEU A 172 -7.16 7.76 6.55
CA LEU A 172 -5.87 7.17 6.18
C LEU A 172 -5.51 7.39 4.70
N THR A 173 -6.48 7.23 3.78
CA THR A 173 -6.23 7.43 2.35
C THR A 173 -5.77 8.86 2.05
N ASP A 174 -6.35 9.85 2.72
CA ASP A 174 -5.95 11.26 2.58
C ASP A 174 -4.55 11.51 3.17
N LEU A 175 -4.26 10.93 4.34
CA LEU A 175 -2.94 11.02 4.98
C LEU A 175 -1.84 10.44 4.08
N LEU A 176 -2.09 9.27 3.48
CA LEU A 176 -1.14 8.64 2.55
C LEU A 176 -0.93 9.50 1.31
N SER A 177 -2.02 10.02 0.72
CA SER A 177 -1.98 10.88 -0.47
C SER A 177 -1.21 12.16 -0.20
N GLN A 178 -1.52 12.85 0.92
CA GLN A 178 -0.83 14.07 1.32
C GLN A 178 0.67 13.81 1.53
N ARG A 179 1.02 12.76 2.29
CA ARG A 179 2.41 12.40 2.54
C ARG A 179 3.17 12.10 1.24
N ALA A 180 2.55 11.39 0.30
CA ALA A 180 3.14 11.11 -1.01
C ALA A 180 3.40 12.38 -1.82
N CYS A 181 2.42 13.28 -1.89
CA CYS A 181 2.55 14.56 -2.57
C CYS A 181 3.66 15.43 -1.95
N GLU A 182 3.72 15.52 -0.62
CA GLU A 182 4.77 16.26 0.09
C GLU A 182 6.15 15.65 -0.15
N TRP A 183 6.24 14.32 -0.15
CA TRP A 183 7.49 13.62 -0.41
C TRP A 183 8.01 13.90 -1.83
N VAL A 184 7.15 13.81 -2.84
CA VAL A 184 7.50 14.12 -4.24
C VAL A 184 7.90 15.60 -4.40
N LYS A 185 7.15 16.52 -3.78
CA LYS A 185 7.51 17.96 -3.81
C LYS A 185 8.90 18.23 -3.21
N ARG A 186 9.21 17.60 -2.07
CA ARG A 186 10.56 17.72 -1.47
C ARG A 186 11.65 17.22 -2.41
N ARG A 187 11.42 16.10 -3.13
CA ARG A 187 12.40 15.55 -4.08
C ARG A 187 12.62 16.45 -5.30
N ASN A 188 11.59 17.14 -5.74
CA ASN A 188 11.70 18.07 -6.85
C ASN A 188 12.35 19.42 -6.46
N SER A 189 12.35 19.77 -5.18
CA SER A 189 12.84 21.06 -4.68
C SER A 189 14.20 20.99 -3.99
N ASP A 190 14.77 19.81 -3.76
CA ASP A 190 16.06 19.66 -3.07
C ASP A 190 17.28 19.95 -3.96
N GLY A 191 17.06 20.31 -5.23
CA GLY A 191 18.11 20.63 -6.20
C GLY A 191 18.96 19.43 -6.64
N SER A 192 18.53 18.22 -6.30
CA SER A 192 19.21 16.97 -6.64
C SER A 192 18.65 16.36 -7.93
N ASP A 193 19.53 15.99 -8.87
CA ASP A 193 19.20 15.20 -10.05
C ASP A 193 19.03 13.70 -9.73
N GLN A 194 19.07 13.32 -8.44
CA GLN A 194 18.94 11.93 -8.03
C GLN A 194 17.51 11.42 -8.28
N PRO A 195 17.34 10.36 -9.10
CA PRO A 195 16.02 9.80 -9.37
C PRO A 195 15.43 9.16 -8.11
N PHE A 196 14.11 9.06 -8.07
CA PHE A 196 13.43 8.43 -6.95
C PHE A 196 12.51 7.28 -7.37
N PHE A 197 12.29 6.38 -6.41
CA PHE A 197 11.28 5.34 -6.45
C PHE A 197 10.33 5.50 -5.26
N LEU A 198 9.08 5.78 -5.54
CA LEU A 198 8.00 5.84 -4.56
C LEU A 198 7.07 4.63 -4.74
N SER A 199 7.01 3.77 -3.72
CA SER A 199 5.94 2.78 -3.56
C SER A 199 4.80 3.43 -2.78
N LEU A 200 3.67 3.71 -3.43
CA LEU A 200 2.46 4.23 -2.80
C LEU A 200 1.43 3.11 -2.71
N HIS A 201 1.33 2.50 -1.54
CA HIS A 201 0.52 1.32 -1.30
C HIS A 201 -0.71 1.68 -0.47
N TYR A 202 -1.79 2.06 -1.14
CA TYR A 202 -3.06 2.31 -0.45
C TYR A 202 -3.59 1.05 0.23
N THR A 203 -4.27 1.23 1.36
CA THR A 203 -5.13 0.21 1.95
C THR A 203 -6.47 0.15 1.24
N ALA A 204 -6.96 1.27 0.70
CA ALA A 204 -8.20 1.34 -0.05
C ALA A 204 -8.15 0.52 -1.36
N PRO A 205 -9.27 -0.12 -1.73
CA PRO A 205 -10.55 -0.22 -1.04
C PRO A 205 -10.71 -1.47 -0.14
N HIS A 206 -9.63 -1.95 0.51
CA HIS A 206 -9.67 -3.06 1.47
C HIS A 206 -10.66 -2.77 2.63
N TRP A 207 -11.28 -3.82 3.16
CA TRP A 207 -12.11 -3.75 4.35
C TRP A 207 -11.33 -3.27 5.60
N PRO A 208 -11.96 -2.47 6.52
CA PRO A 208 -13.36 -2.03 6.56
C PRO A 208 -13.67 -0.99 5.48
N TRP A 209 -14.91 -1.01 4.96
CA TRP A 209 -15.32 -0.04 3.95
C TRP A 209 -15.81 1.24 4.61
N GLU A 210 -14.96 2.23 4.61
CA GLU A 210 -15.19 3.55 5.18
C GLU A 210 -14.75 4.62 4.19
N THR A 211 -15.58 5.63 4.04
CA THR A 211 -15.22 6.83 3.30
C THR A 211 -14.80 7.93 4.27
N ARG A 212 -14.26 9.03 3.76
CA ARG A 212 -13.90 10.19 4.58
C ARG A 212 -15.06 10.81 5.37
N ASP A 213 -16.31 10.47 5.02
CA ASP A 213 -17.51 10.98 5.69
C ASP A 213 -17.97 10.08 6.85
N ASP A 214 -17.33 8.94 7.04
CA ASP A 214 -17.75 7.90 7.97
C ASP A 214 -17.07 7.98 9.35
N ALA A 215 -16.42 9.11 9.67
CA ALA A 215 -15.72 9.30 10.94
C ALA A 215 -16.59 9.04 12.20
N ALA A 216 -17.91 9.21 12.08
CA ALA A 216 -18.83 9.01 13.21
C ALA A 216 -19.03 7.53 13.61
N ILE A 217 -18.67 6.56 12.74
CA ILE A 217 -18.84 5.12 13.01
C ILE A 217 -17.55 4.43 13.47
N VAL A 218 -16.48 5.18 13.68
CA VAL A 218 -15.14 4.68 14.03
C VAL A 218 -15.16 3.78 15.26
N ASP A 219 -15.90 4.14 16.30
CA ASP A 219 -15.95 3.34 17.53
C ASP A 219 -16.61 1.98 17.30
N ASP A 220 -17.65 1.92 16.46
CA ASP A 220 -18.32 0.67 16.10
C ASP A 220 -17.40 -0.22 15.26
N VAL A 221 -16.73 0.35 14.27
CA VAL A 221 -15.75 -0.36 13.41
C VAL A 221 -14.56 -0.82 14.24
N ARG A 222 -14.04 0.02 15.13
CA ARG A 222 -12.94 -0.31 16.01
C ARG A 222 -13.26 -1.46 16.96
N ALA A 223 -14.49 -1.53 17.46
CA ALA A 223 -14.95 -2.62 18.32
C ALA A 223 -14.99 -3.97 17.57
N ASN A 224 -15.27 -3.95 16.27
CA ASN A 224 -15.28 -5.12 15.42
C ASN A 224 -15.03 -4.77 13.96
N LEU A 225 -13.78 -4.88 13.50
CA LEU A 225 -13.39 -4.63 12.10
C LEU A 225 -14.10 -5.53 11.07
N PHE A 226 -14.76 -6.56 11.50
CA PHE A 226 -15.54 -7.46 10.62
C PHE A 226 -17.04 -7.17 10.63
N HIS A 227 -17.51 -6.16 11.38
CA HIS A 227 -18.93 -5.83 11.33
C HIS A 227 -19.30 -5.18 9.98
N LEU A 228 -20.57 -5.32 9.60
CA LEU A 228 -21.04 -4.96 8.27
C LEU A 228 -21.71 -3.57 8.21
N HIS A 229 -21.64 -2.76 9.27
CA HIS A 229 -22.19 -1.41 9.25
C HIS A 229 -21.48 -0.56 8.19
N GLY A 230 -22.24 0.09 7.32
CA GLY A 230 -21.70 0.88 6.21
C GLY A 230 -21.14 0.07 5.03
N GLY A 231 -20.84 -1.21 5.21
CA GLY A 231 -20.25 -2.07 4.19
C GLY A 231 -21.22 -2.42 3.06
N ASN A 232 -21.25 -1.60 2.03
CA ASN A 232 -22.07 -1.81 0.84
C ASN A 232 -21.35 -1.33 -0.42
N ILE A 233 -21.90 -1.67 -1.58
CA ILE A 233 -21.28 -1.32 -2.88
C ILE A 233 -21.14 0.18 -3.11
N HIS A 234 -21.97 1.02 -2.51
CA HIS A 234 -21.87 2.48 -2.67
C HIS A 234 -20.70 3.03 -1.88
N THR A 235 -20.46 2.53 -0.66
CA THR A 235 -19.28 2.87 0.15
C THR A 235 -18.02 2.42 -0.57
N TYR A 236 -17.94 1.15 -0.99
CA TYR A 236 -16.81 0.60 -1.72
C TYR A 236 -16.42 1.45 -2.95
N ARG A 237 -17.40 1.84 -3.78
CA ARG A 237 -17.15 2.70 -4.95
C ARG A 237 -16.58 4.07 -4.61
N ARG A 238 -16.95 4.63 -3.48
CA ARG A 238 -16.44 5.93 -3.03
C ARG A 238 -15.03 5.86 -2.48
N MET A 239 -14.54 4.66 -2.20
CA MET A 239 -13.16 4.41 -1.78
C MET A 239 -12.20 4.25 -2.98
N ILE A 240 -12.72 3.96 -4.19
CA ILE A 240 -11.97 3.89 -5.45
C ILE A 240 -11.73 5.29 -6.00
#